data_31d3236cf4135af93c20393c0556c1e6
#
_entry.id   31d3236cf4135af93c20393c0556c1e6
#
_cell.length_a   1.000
_cell.length_b   1.000
_cell.length_c   1.000
_cell.angle_alpha   90.00
_cell.angle_beta   90.00
_cell.angle_gamma   90.00
#
_symmetry.space_group_name_H-M   'P 1'
#
loop_
_entity.id
_entity.type
_entity.pdbx_description
1 polymer ?
#
loop_
_entity_poly.entity_id
_entity_poly.type
_entity_poly.pdbx_seq_one_letter_code
_entity_poly.pdbx_strand_id
1 'polypeptide(L)'
;GLVSFYYYFKKNYRDFKSQIFNFFLIFFILFFSSIIFKMHDDFSYYHFPYSFILTQHNLVLGLGHLDLGFRTPSSIFFINSLFYLPYIKFYMFMMPAILILGFSNNIFYEKIIKNIKLKKINYITYFVLLTLIFINIFFYRIGEHGTDKSAQILIFLLVIEILIFINLSKINSQSLSRIYLLIGLIVSLKAFYVLYSVFIFLILIKVLSKEKLVNGIIFFIKNTYFVPMLIFFILIISSYFLSTGCLIYPVSFTCFENFSWSVSKIEVVELNNWYEQWSKAGAGPDYRIDNPLEYISGFNWVGNWIDKYFFNKVSDFLLGILMLLIVVNTFLFSSKKKIISFPNIKLLITFLIILLFEWFYNHPALRYGGYAIIVSIIFIFFSLRLNSYSLDNVKIKKRFI
;
A
#
# COMPACT_ATOMS: atom_id res chain seq x y z
N GLY A 1 -20.42 -7.05 -15.10
CA GLY A 1 -19.70 -5.82 -15.41
C GLY A 1 -20.65 -4.68 -15.81
N LEU A 2 -20.77 -4.30 -17.09
CA LEU A 2 -21.54 -3.13 -17.57
C LEU A 2 -23.03 -3.17 -17.20
N VAL A 3 -23.67 -4.33 -17.30
CA VAL A 3 -25.11 -4.51 -16.97
C VAL A 3 -25.34 -4.25 -15.47
N SER A 4 -24.53 -4.83 -14.59
CA SER A 4 -24.62 -4.60 -13.13
C SER A 4 -24.33 -3.14 -12.77
N PHE A 5 -23.38 -2.51 -13.47
CA PHE A 5 -23.06 -1.10 -13.35
C PHE A 5 -24.25 -0.21 -13.76
N TYR A 6 -24.90 -0.51 -14.90
CA TYR A 6 -26.09 0.20 -15.37
C TYR A 6 -27.24 0.16 -14.36
N TYR A 7 -27.55 -1.04 -13.80
CA TYR A 7 -28.61 -1.18 -12.80
C TYR A 7 -28.27 -0.45 -11.49
N TYR A 8 -27.02 -0.52 -11.04
CA TYR A 8 -26.56 0.21 -9.87
C TYR A 8 -26.66 1.73 -10.11
N PHE A 9 -26.22 2.20 -11.25
CA PHE A 9 -26.28 3.60 -11.67
C PHE A 9 -27.72 4.11 -11.69
N LYS A 10 -28.63 3.40 -12.36
CA LYS A 10 -30.05 3.77 -12.46
C LYS A 10 -30.73 3.87 -11.09
N LYS A 11 -30.41 2.98 -10.16
CA LYS A 11 -30.98 2.93 -8.81
C LYS A 11 -30.48 4.08 -7.92
N ASN A 12 -29.26 4.55 -8.09
CA ASN A 12 -28.60 5.51 -7.22
C ASN A 12 -28.27 6.85 -7.93
N TYR A 13 -28.95 7.19 -9.01
CA TYR A 13 -28.60 8.28 -9.90
C TYR A 13 -28.42 9.65 -9.20
N ARG A 14 -29.26 10.02 -8.24
CA ARG A 14 -29.17 11.30 -7.56
C ARG A 14 -27.93 11.45 -6.67
N ASP A 15 -27.63 10.42 -5.89
CA ASP A 15 -26.42 10.39 -5.06
C ASP A 15 -25.17 10.24 -5.92
N PHE A 16 -25.29 9.51 -7.05
CA PHE A 16 -24.24 9.23 -7.99
C PHE A 16 -23.78 10.47 -8.78
N LYS A 17 -24.69 11.42 -9.08
CA LYS A 17 -24.34 12.65 -9.83
C LYS A 17 -23.32 13.50 -9.08
N SER A 18 -23.51 13.71 -7.78
CA SER A 18 -22.53 14.45 -6.96
C SER A 18 -21.22 13.69 -6.80
N GLN A 19 -21.27 12.36 -6.62
CA GLN A 19 -20.10 11.52 -6.50
C GLN A 19 -19.29 11.46 -7.80
N ILE A 20 -19.96 11.36 -8.96
CA ILE A 20 -19.31 11.41 -10.27
C ILE A 20 -18.61 12.75 -10.48
N PHE A 21 -19.24 13.86 -10.15
CA PHE A 21 -18.61 15.16 -10.32
C PHE A 21 -17.32 15.28 -9.48
N ASN A 22 -17.37 14.89 -8.21
CA ASN A 22 -16.17 14.86 -7.35
C ASN A 22 -15.09 13.92 -7.89
N PHE A 23 -15.50 12.76 -8.39
CA PHE A 23 -14.60 11.79 -8.99
C PHE A 23 -13.90 12.38 -10.22
N PHE A 24 -14.65 12.94 -11.17
CA PHE A 24 -14.07 13.59 -12.35
C PHE A 24 -13.18 14.77 -12.00
N LEU A 25 -13.54 15.57 -11.00
CA LEU A 25 -12.72 16.70 -10.54
C LEU A 25 -11.37 16.20 -9.99
N ILE A 26 -11.37 15.15 -9.15
CA ILE A 26 -10.15 14.54 -8.62
C ILE A 26 -9.27 14.03 -9.77
N PHE A 27 -9.85 13.29 -10.72
CA PHE A 27 -9.09 12.75 -11.86
C PHE A 27 -8.61 13.84 -12.81
N PHE A 28 -9.37 14.89 -13.00
CA PHE A 28 -8.95 16.04 -13.80
C PHE A 28 -7.71 16.72 -13.17
N ILE A 29 -7.72 16.95 -11.87
CA ILE A 29 -6.56 17.52 -11.16
C ILE A 29 -5.35 16.57 -11.24
N LEU A 30 -5.54 15.27 -11.03
CA LEU A 30 -4.48 14.28 -11.09
C LEU A 30 -3.92 14.09 -12.51
N PHE A 31 -4.74 14.30 -13.54
CA PHE A 31 -4.30 14.26 -14.92
C PHE A 31 -3.18 15.29 -15.18
N PHE A 32 -3.31 16.50 -14.62
CA PHE A 32 -2.24 17.49 -14.72
C PHE A 32 -0.97 17.04 -14.02
N SER A 33 -1.07 16.30 -12.91
CA SER A 33 0.11 15.75 -12.23
C SER A 33 0.85 14.71 -13.07
N SER A 34 0.17 14.08 -14.04
CA SER A 34 0.79 13.13 -14.97
C SER A 34 1.64 13.82 -16.05
N ILE A 35 1.36 15.08 -16.35
CA ILE A 35 2.12 15.87 -17.34
C ILE A 35 3.40 16.39 -16.70
N ILE A 36 3.38 16.70 -15.39
CA ILE A 36 4.53 17.17 -14.62
C ILE A 36 5.17 15.96 -13.95
N PHE A 37 5.94 15.19 -14.70
CA PHE A 37 6.62 14.05 -14.11
C PHE A 37 8.12 14.28 -14.02
N LYS A 38 8.70 13.82 -12.92
CA LYS A 38 10.12 13.66 -12.76
C LYS A 38 10.43 12.18 -12.84
N MET A 39 11.16 11.76 -13.85
CA MET A 39 11.53 10.36 -14.03
C MET A 39 12.33 9.84 -12.83
N HIS A 40 11.97 8.64 -12.39
CA HIS A 40 12.78 7.85 -11.49
C HIS A 40 13.63 6.89 -12.34
N ASP A 41 14.82 6.54 -11.88
CA ASP A 41 15.73 5.66 -12.63
C ASP A 41 15.08 4.30 -12.94
N ASP A 42 14.33 3.74 -12.01
CA ASP A 42 13.58 2.48 -12.18
C ASP A 42 12.57 2.52 -13.35
N PHE A 43 12.08 3.71 -13.73
CA PHE A 43 11.10 3.85 -14.81
C PHE A 43 11.68 3.42 -16.16
N SER A 44 12.80 4.00 -16.56
CA SER A 44 13.48 3.68 -17.81
C SER A 44 14.18 2.33 -17.75
N TYR A 45 14.65 1.94 -16.55
CA TYR A 45 15.41 0.72 -16.36
C TYR A 45 14.55 -0.53 -16.54
N TYR A 46 13.42 -0.67 -15.83
CA TYR A 46 12.61 -1.88 -15.94
C TYR A 46 11.09 -1.67 -15.93
N HIS A 47 10.52 -0.60 -15.35
CA HIS A 47 9.07 -0.45 -15.30
C HIS A 47 8.46 -0.32 -16.70
N PHE A 48 8.98 0.61 -17.47
CA PHE A 48 8.54 0.85 -18.84
C PHE A 48 8.87 -0.33 -19.77
N PRO A 49 10.13 -0.82 -19.83
CA PRO A 49 10.47 -1.96 -20.69
C PRO A 49 9.65 -3.20 -20.40
N TYR A 50 9.42 -3.56 -19.13
CA TYR A 50 8.58 -4.70 -18.78
C TYR A 50 7.15 -4.55 -19.31
N SER A 51 6.50 -3.42 -19.01
CA SER A 51 5.13 -3.13 -19.49
C SER A 51 5.05 -3.12 -21.01
N PHE A 52 6.08 -2.61 -21.70
CA PHE A 52 6.14 -2.53 -23.16
C PHE A 52 6.32 -3.92 -23.80
N ILE A 53 7.21 -4.78 -23.27
CA ILE A 53 7.40 -6.15 -23.73
C ILE A 53 6.08 -6.93 -23.69
N LEU A 54 5.28 -6.76 -22.64
CA LEU A 54 3.96 -7.40 -22.52
C LEU A 54 2.96 -6.98 -23.63
N THR A 55 3.20 -5.85 -24.31
CA THR A 55 2.36 -5.40 -25.44
C THR A 55 2.85 -5.92 -26.80
N GLN A 56 4.10 -6.34 -26.88
CA GLN A 56 4.73 -6.72 -28.15
C GLN A 56 4.86 -8.23 -28.32
N HIS A 57 4.93 -8.98 -27.24
CA HIS A 57 5.20 -10.41 -27.22
C HIS A 57 4.13 -11.16 -26.44
N ASN A 58 3.91 -12.41 -26.83
CA ASN A 58 3.19 -13.38 -26.00
C ASN A 58 3.96 -13.63 -24.69
N LEU A 59 3.38 -14.45 -23.81
CA LEU A 59 4.04 -14.84 -22.58
C LEU A 59 5.44 -15.38 -22.85
N VAL A 60 6.47 -14.70 -22.34
CA VAL A 60 7.87 -15.09 -22.47
C VAL A 60 8.32 -15.73 -21.16
N LEU A 61 8.84 -16.97 -21.25
CA LEU A 61 9.45 -17.65 -20.10
C LEU A 61 10.86 -17.10 -19.87
N GLY A 62 11.25 -16.97 -18.61
CA GLY A 62 12.61 -16.56 -18.24
C GLY A 62 12.92 -15.09 -18.51
N LEU A 63 11.93 -14.19 -18.51
CA LEU A 63 12.16 -12.74 -18.64
C LEU A 63 13.20 -12.21 -17.63
N GLY A 64 13.33 -12.85 -16.47
CA GLY A 64 14.31 -12.51 -15.45
C GLY A 64 15.78 -12.66 -15.87
N HIS A 65 16.06 -13.31 -17.01
CA HIS A 65 17.42 -13.36 -17.60
C HIS A 65 17.77 -12.11 -18.42
N LEU A 66 16.77 -11.36 -18.91
CA LEU A 66 17.00 -10.16 -19.72
C LEU A 66 17.45 -8.99 -18.86
N ASP A 67 16.87 -8.86 -17.65
CA ASP A 67 17.15 -7.75 -16.74
C ASP A 67 16.87 -8.14 -15.29
N LEU A 68 17.66 -7.63 -14.34
CA LEU A 68 17.47 -7.86 -12.91
C LEU A 68 16.12 -7.35 -12.40
N GLY A 69 15.64 -6.21 -12.91
CA GLY A 69 14.33 -5.64 -12.57
C GLY A 69 13.17 -6.51 -13.04
N PHE A 70 13.36 -7.35 -14.05
CA PHE A 70 12.33 -8.27 -14.55
C PHE A 70 12.16 -9.53 -13.68
N ARG A 71 13.07 -9.78 -12.75
CA ARG A 71 12.97 -10.85 -11.76
C ARG A 71 11.88 -10.59 -10.71
N THR A 72 11.42 -9.34 -10.59
CA THR A 72 10.36 -8.93 -9.65
C THR A 72 9.13 -8.39 -10.38
N PRO A 73 8.37 -9.22 -11.12
CA PRO A 73 7.17 -8.80 -11.80
C PRO A 73 6.15 -8.19 -10.84
N SER A 74 5.37 -7.24 -11.34
CA SER A 74 4.32 -6.55 -10.60
C SER A 74 3.01 -6.57 -11.38
N SER A 75 1.88 -6.74 -10.67
CA SER A 75 0.55 -6.69 -11.29
C SER A 75 0.31 -5.35 -12.01
N ILE A 76 0.93 -4.27 -11.57
CA ILE A 76 0.76 -2.97 -12.23
C ILE A 76 1.35 -2.96 -13.65
N PHE A 77 2.41 -3.73 -13.94
CA PHE A 77 2.98 -3.79 -15.29
C PHE A 77 2.02 -4.48 -16.27
N PHE A 78 1.34 -5.53 -15.83
CA PHE A 78 0.30 -6.19 -16.62
C PHE A 78 -0.89 -5.27 -16.86
N ILE A 79 -1.30 -4.48 -15.85
CA ILE A 79 -2.38 -3.52 -16.01
C ILE A 79 -1.94 -2.37 -16.93
N ASN A 80 -0.70 -1.86 -16.80
CA ASN A 80 -0.16 -0.82 -17.66
C ASN A 80 -0.19 -1.24 -19.13
N SER A 81 0.16 -2.50 -19.44
CA SER A 81 0.13 -3.03 -20.81
C SER A 81 -1.27 -2.98 -21.44
N LEU A 82 -2.35 -3.10 -20.63
CA LEU A 82 -3.73 -2.95 -21.12
C LEU A 82 -4.07 -1.51 -21.55
N PHE A 83 -3.28 -0.52 -21.13
CA PHE A 83 -3.40 0.87 -21.52
C PHE A 83 -2.57 1.23 -22.76
N TYR A 84 -2.03 0.24 -23.46
CA TYR A 84 -1.45 0.42 -24.79
C TYR A 84 -2.57 0.57 -25.81
N LEU A 85 -2.96 1.81 -26.07
CA LEU A 85 -4.11 2.12 -26.92
C LEU A 85 -3.68 2.45 -28.35
N PRO A 86 -4.51 2.13 -29.37
CA PRO A 86 -4.26 2.58 -30.73
C PRO A 86 -4.03 4.09 -30.78
N TYR A 87 -3.06 4.56 -31.57
CA TYR A 87 -2.64 5.96 -31.72
C TYR A 87 -1.95 6.60 -30.51
N ILE A 88 -2.39 6.30 -29.27
CA ILE A 88 -1.80 6.83 -28.01
C ILE A 88 -0.60 5.99 -27.57
N LYS A 89 -0.55 4.71 -27.96
CA LYS A 89 0.52 3.76 -27.64
C LYS A 89 0.77 3.68 -26.12
N PHE A 90 2.00 3.86 -25.66
CA PHE A 90 2.45 3.70 -24.28
C PHE A 90 2.25 4.94 -23.39
N TYR A 91 1.81 6.06 -23.95
CA TYR A 91 1.70 7.30 -23.16
C TYR A 91 0.68 7.22 -21.99
N MET A 92 -0.19 6.20 -22.00
CA MET A 92 -1.15 5.97 -20.93
C MET A 92 -0.70 4.93 -19.88
N PHE A 93 0.53 4.43 -19.94
CA PHE A 93 1.04 3.41 -19.00
C PHE A 93 1.06 3.86 -17.54
N MET A 94 1.09 5.15 -17.27
CA MET A 94 1.01 5.68 -15.90
C MET A 94 -0.40 5.71 -15.33
N MET A 95 -1.44 5.52 -16.15
CA MET A 95 -2.84 5.64 -15.71
C MET A 95 -3.22 4.70 -14.56
N PRO A 96 -2.81 3.42 -14.50
CA PRO A 96 -3.15 2.56 -13.37
C PRO A 96 -2.68 3.11 -12.01
N ALA A 97 -1.49 3.68 -11.92
CA ALA A 97 -0.99 4.29 -10.69
C ALA A 97 -1.81 5.54 -10.31
N ILE A 98 -2.15 6.38 -11.29
CA ILE A 98 -3.04 7.53 -11.10
C ILE A 98 -4.44 7.10 -10.66
N LEU A 99 -4.97 6.00 -11.23
CA LEU A 99 -6.26 5.44 -10.83
C LEU A 99 -6.23 4.99 -9.36
N ILE A 100 -5.18 4.34 -8.89
CA ILE A 100 -5.03 3.93 -7.49
C ILE A 100 -5.05 5.17 -6.57
N LEU A 101 -4.29 6.21 -6.88
CA LEU A 101 -4.30 7.46 -6.10
C LEU A 101 -5.67 8.15 -6.15
N GLY A 102 -6.27 8.27 -7.35
CA GLY A 102 -7.56 8.93 -7.54
C GLY A 102 -8.71 8.23 -6.83
N PHE A 103 -8.81 6.91 -6.94
CA PHE A 103 -9.81 6.13 -6.20
C PHE A 103 -9.60 6.23 -4.69
N SER A 104 -8.36 6.17 -4.22
CA SER A 104 -8.05 6.31 -2.79
C SER A 104 -8.46 7.69 -2.28
N ASN A 105 -8.13 8.75 -3.00
CA ASN A 105 -8.56 10.11 -2.69
C ASN A 105 -10.08 10.23 -2.62
N ASN A 106 -10.80 9.67 -3.59
CA ASN A 106 -12.26 9.68 -3.60
C ASN A 106 -12.85 8.93 -2.40
N ILE A 107 -12.34 7.74 -2.08
CA ILE A 107 -12.79 6.95 -0.93
C ILE A 107 -12.57 7.72 0.38
N PHE A 108 -11.39 8.33 0.55
CA PHE A 108 -11.08 9.12 1.75
C PHE A 108 -11.97 10.35 1.87
N TYR A 109 -12.11 11.10 0.80
CA TYR A 109 -12.97 12.28 0.74
C TYR A 109 -14.43 11.93 1.08
N GLU A 110 -15.01 10.96 0.40
CA GLU A 110 -16.39 10.51 0.66
C GLU A 110 -16.59 10.07 2.11
N LYS A 111 -15.63 9.35 2.69
CA LYS A 111 -15.70 8.91 4.08
C LYS A 111 -15.67 10.07 5.06
N ILE A 112 -14.83 11.08 4.82
CA ILE A 112 -14.76 12.30 5.64
C ILE A 112 -16.08 13.06 5.55
N ILE A 113 -16.54 13.37 4.34
CA ILE A 113 -17.78 14.13 4.13
C ILE A 113 -18.99 13.42 4.72
N LYS A 114 -19.11 12.10 4.52
CA LYS A 114 -20.18 11.29 5.12
C LYS A 114 -20.19 11.41 6.65
N ASN A 115 -19.03 11.27 7.29
CA ASN A 115 -18.92 11.35 8.75
C ASN A 115 -19.23 12.76 9.29
N ILE A 116 -18.82 13.80 8.56
CA ILE A 116 -19.17 15.20 8.90
C ILE A 116 -20.69 15.43 8.77
N LYS A 117 -21.30 15.02 7.66
CA LYS A 117 -22.76 15.14 7.44
C LYS A 117 -23.57 14.41 8.50
N LEU A 118 -23.15 13.20 8.88
CA LEU A 118 -23.81 12.39 9.91
C LEU A 118 -23.47 12.82 11.34
N LYS A 119 -22.61 13.81 11.54
CA LYS A 119 -22.09 14.23 12.86
C LYS A 119 -21.44 13.08 13.65
N LYS A 120 -20.86 12.10 12.95
CA LYS A 120 -20.19 10.90 13.52
C LYS A 120 -18.67 10.96 13.37
N ILE A 121 -18.08 12.14 13.61
CA ILE A 121 -16.64 12.32 13.57
C ILE A 121 -16.03 11.55 14.74
N ASN A 122 -15.07 10.66 14.43
CA ASN A 122 -14.33 9.82 15.36
C ASN A 122 -12.85 9.75 14.97
N TYR A 123 -12.04 9.01 15.72
CA TYR A 123 -10.61 8.87 15.46
C TYR A 123 -10.31 8.30 14.06
N ILE A 124 -11.16 7.40 13.51
CA ILE A 124 -10.99 6.89 12.14
C ILE A 124 -11.15 8.03 11.12
N THR A 125 -12.07 8.98 11.37
CA THR A 125 -12.23 10.15 10.49
C THR A 125 -10.97 11.01 10.47
N TYR A 126 -10.34 11.23 11.64
CA TYR A 126 -9.08 11.96 11.72
C TYR A 126 -7.93 11.20 11.07
N PHE A 127 -7.87 9.88 11.24
CA PHE A 127 -6.89 9.05 10.56
C PHE A 127 -7.02 9.15 9.03
N VAL A 128 -8.25 9.07 8.51
CA VAL A 128 -8.53 9.21 7.07
C VAL A 128 -8.12 10.60 6.56
N LEU A 129 -8.40 11.67 7.32
CA LEU A 129 -8.02 13.04 6.95
C LEU A 129 -6.49 13.20 6.88
N LEU A 130 -5.78 12.72 7.90
CA LEU A 130 -4.32 12.76 7.94
C LEU A 130 -3.72 11.98 6.77
N THR A 131 -4.26 10.79 6.50
CA THR A 131 -3.83 9.95 5.38
C THR A 131 -4.08 10.61 4.03
N LEU A 132 -5.26 11.24 3.83
CA LEU A 132 -5.58 11.98 2.61
C LEU A 132 -4.55 13.08 2.34
N ILE A 133 -4.20 13.86 3.35
CA ILE A 133 -3.20 14.93 3.21
C ILE A 133 -1.82 14.31 2.93
N PHE A 134 -1.45 13.29 3.69
CA PHE A 134 -0.15 12.63 3.58
C PHE A 134 0.11 12.06 2.18
N ILE A 135 -0.81 11.27 1.62
CA ILE A 135 -0.57 10.63 0.32
C ILE A 135 -0.42 11.63 -0.82
N ASN A 136 -1.10 12.79 -0.73
CA ASN A 136 -1.00 13.82 -1.76
C ASN A 136 0.27 14.66 -1.63
N ILE A 137 0.85 14.79 -0.43
CA ILE A 137 2.11 15.51 -0.22
C ILE A 137 3.32 14.59 -0.52
N PHE A 138 3.31 13.36 0.00
CA PHE A 138 4.49 12.48 -0.07
C PHE A 138 4.54 11.59 -1.31
N PHE A 139 3.38 11.26 -1.89
CA PHE A 139 3.30 10.35 -3.04
C PHE A 139 2.92 11.06 -4.36
N TYR A 140 3.23 12.34 -4.48
CA TYR A 140 2.89 13.15 -5.65
C TYR A 140 3.50 12.65 -6.97
N ARG A 141 4.66 11.92 -6.92
CA ARG A 141 5.32 11.34 -8.09
C ARG A 141 4.72 10.01 -8.53
N ILE A 142 3.43 9.87 -8.53
CA ILE A 142 2.79 8.60 -8.85
C ILE A 142 2.76 8.30 -10.35
N GLY A 143 2.99 9.30 -11.19
CA GLY A 143 3.06 9.14 -12.64
C GLY A 143 4.21 8.25 -13.15
N GLU A 144 5.13 7.84 -12.29
CA GLU A 144 6.27 6.99 -12.64
C GLU A 144 5.96 5.48 -12.54
N HIS A 145 4.82 5.00 -12.99
CA HIS A 145 4.43 3.58 -12.89
C HIS A 145 4.56 2.96 -11.47
N GLY A 146 4.25 3.75 -10.43
CA GLY A 146 4.57 3.47 -9.04
C GLY A 146 4.10 2.11 -8.51
N THR A 147 5.02 1.18 -8.35
CA THR A 147 4.78 -0.10 -7.66
C THR A 147 4.72 0.13 -6.15
N ASP A 148 5.78 0.72 -5.58
CA ASP A 148 5.93 0.93 -4.14
C ASP A 148 4.91 1.91 -3.57
N LYS A 149 4.72 3.06 -4.22
CA LYS A 149 3.78 4.09 -3.78
C LYS A 149 2.34 3.61 -3.86
N SER A 150 1.97 2.95 -4.96
CA SER A 150 0.64 2.37 -5.14
C SER A 150 0.32 1.35 -4.06
N ALA A 151 1.25 0.45 -3.73
CA ALA A 151 1.06 -0.52 -2.66
C ALA A 151 0.91 0.17 -1.30
N GLN A 152 1.74 1.18 -0.99
CA GLN A 152 1.66 1.89 0.28
C GLN A 152 0.37 2.70 0.45
N ILE A 153 -0.18 3.25 -0.64
CA ILE A 153 -1.52 3.88 -0.63
C ILE A 153 -2.60 2.85 -0.29
N LEU A 154 -2.55 1.66 -0.90
CA LEU A 154 -3.50 0.58 -0.61
C LEU A 154 -3.35 0.05 0.82
N ILE A 155 -2.14 0.06 1.40
CA ILE A 155 -1.91 -0.29 2.81
C ILE A 155 -2.66 0.66 3.74
N PHE A 156 -2.68 1.96 3.48
CA PHE A 156 -3.50 2.88 4.27
C PHE A 156 -5.00 2.56 4.18
N LEU A 157 -5.50 2.22 3.00
CA LEU A 157 -6.89 1.75 2.86
C LEU A 157 -7.12 0.46 3.67
N LEU A 158 -6.18 -0.48 3.62
CA LEU A 158 -6.24 -1.72 4.40
C LEU A 158 -6.29 -1.44 5.91
N VAL A 159 -5.41 -0.58 6.42
CA VAL A 159 -5.39 -0.19 7.84
C VAL A 159 -6.72 0.44 8.25
N ILE A 160 -7.31 1.31 7.42
CA ILE A 160 -8.61 1.92 7.68
C ILE A 160 -9.71 0.86 7.74
N GLU A 161 -9.76 -0.08 6.79
CA GLU A 161 -10.77 -1.14 6.80
C GLU A 161 -10.58 -2.09 7.99
N ILE A 162 -9.34 -2.39 8.39
CA ILE A 162 -9.06 -3.15 9.61
C ILE A 162 -9.51 -2.38 10.85
N LEU A 163 -9.20 -1.08 10.97
CA LEU A 163 -9.67 -0.25 12.09
C LEU A 163 -11.20 -0.25 12.21
N ILE A 164 -11.91 -0.21 11.08
CA ILE A 164 -13.37 -0.34 11.08
C ILE A 164 -13.77 -1.73 11.55
N PHE A 165 -13.19 -2.77 10.95
CA PHE A 165 -13.55 -4.17 11.19
C PHE A 165 -13.37 -4.59 12.67
N ILE A 166 -12.23 -4.23 13.29
CA ILE A 166 -11.95 -4.60 14.69
C ILE A 166 -12.87 -3.91 15.70
N ASN A 167 -13.45 -2.75 15.34
CA ASN A 167 -14.38 -2.00 16.19
C ASN A 167 -15.85 -2.34 15.94
N LEU A 168 -16.17 -3.21 14.98
CA LEU A 168 -17.52 -3.68 14.78
C LEU A 168 -17.95 -4.60 15.95
N SER A 169 -19.17 -4.39 16.44
CA SER A 169 -19.80 -5.28 17.44
C SER A 169 -20.16 -6.63 16.83
N LYS A 170 -20.66 -6.63 15.59
CA LYS A 170 -20.96 -7.81 14.78
C LYS A 170 -20.07 -7.85 13.56
N ILE A 171 -19.61 -9.04 13.19
CA ILE A 171 -18.79 -9.26 12.02
C ILE A 171 -19.61 -8.96 10.76
N ASN A 172 -19.03 -8.14 9.86
CA ASN A 172 -19.65 -7.75 8.60
C ASN A 172 -18.89 -8.36 7.42
N SER A 173 -19.59 -9.22 6.65
CA SER A 173 -19.04 -9.83 5.44
C SER A 173 -18.52 -8.82 4.43
N GLN A 174 -19.18 -7.67 4.26
CA GLN A 174 -18.77 -6.63 3.30
C GLN A 174 -17.43 -5.97 3.69
N SER A 175 -17.18 -5.74 4.99
CA SER A 175 -15.89 -5.22 5.45
C SER A 175 -14.78 -6.25 5.24
N LEU A 176 -15.05 -7.52 5.52
CA LEU A 176 -14.14 -8.63 5.26
C LEU A 176 -13.80 -8.73 3.76
N SER A 177 -14.79 -8.59 2.88
CA SER A 177 -14.61 -8.58 1.42
C SER A 177 -13.62 -7.51 0.96
N ARG A 178 -13.76 -6.28 1.48
CA ARG A 178 -12.83 -5.18 1.12
C ARG A 178 -11.40 -5.46 1.59
N ILE A 179 -11.24 -6.04 2.77
CA ILE A 179 -9.91 -6.39 3.30
C ILE A 179 -9.25 -7.46 2.43
N TYR A 180 -9.98 -8.50 2.01
CA TYR A 180 -9.43 -9.53 1.11
C TYR A 180 -8.97 -8.95 -0.22
N LEU A 181 -9.79 -8.11 -0.86
CA LEU A 181 -9.38 -7.45 -2.11
C LEU A 181 -8.12 -6.61 -1.92
N LEU A 182 -8.05 -5.83 -0.85
CA LEU A 182 -6.89 -4.97 -0.58
C LEU A 182 -5.63 -5.80 -0.34
N ILE A 183 -5.71 -6.89 0.44
CA ILE A 183 -4.55 -7.78 0.65
C ILE A 183 -4.10 -8.39 -0.68
N GLY A 184 -5.02 -8.92 -1.49
CA GLY A 184 -4.70 -9.50 -2.79
C GLY A 184 -4.02 -8.49 -3.72
N LEU A 185 -4.54 -7.27 -3.81
CA LEU A 185 -3.96 -6.19 -4.61
C LEU A 185 -2.57 -5.78 -4.10
N ILE A 186 -2.40 -5.57 -2.79
CA ILE A 186 -1.13 -5.16 -2.19
C ILE A 186 -0.04 -6.19 -2.48
N VAL A 187 -0.32 -7.48 -2.23
CA VAL A 187 0.63 -8.57 -2.46
C VAL A 187 1.00 -8.68 -3.95
N SER A 188 0.05 -8.46 -4.85
CA SER A 188 0.30 -8.55 -6.29
C SER A 188 1.15 -7.41 -6.85
N LEU A 189 1.25 -6.28 -6.16
CA LEU A 189 2.03 -5.12 -6.63
C LEU A 189 3.53 -5.30 -6.48
N LYS A 190 4.00 -5.97 -5.42
CA LYS A 190 5.44 -6.22 -5.21
C LYS A 190 5.66 -7.33 -4.20
N ALA A 191 6.69 -8.17 -4.42
CA ALA A 191 7.03 -9.32 -3.59
C ALA A 191 7.13 -8.98 -2.10
N PHE A 192 7.79 -7.89 -1.76
CA PHE A 192 8.00 -7.46 -0.38
C PHE A 192 6.69 -7.32 0.40
N TYR A 193 5.61 -6.91 -0.26
CA TYR A 193 4.32 -6.71 0.39
C TYR A 193 3.54 -8.01 0.69
N VAL A 194 4.10 -9.19 0.35
CA VAL A 194 3.56 -10.48 0.82
C VAL A 194 3.48 -10.53 2.34
N LEU A 195 4.36 -9.82 3.04
CA LEU A 195 4.38 -9.71 4.49
C LEU A 195 3.07 -9.12 5.06
N TYR A 196 2.37 -8.29 4.29
CA TYR A 196 1.07 -7.75 4.71
C TYR A 196 -0.05 -8.79 4.73
N SER A 197 0.18 -9.99 4.19
CA SER A 197 -0.73 -11.12 4.35
C SER A 197 -0.90 -11.55 5.83
N VAL A 198 0.05 -11.15 6.70
CA VAL A 198 -0.05 -11.35 8.15
C VAL A 198 -1.35 -10.78 8.76
N PHE A 199 -1.93 -9.76 8.14
CA PHE A 199 -3.24 -9.25 8.55
C PHE A 199 -4.39 -10.23 8.36
N ILE A 200 -4.22 -11.28 7.56
CA ILE A 200 -5.18 -12.41 7.48
C ILE A 200 -5.32 -13.08 8.84
N PHE A 201 -4.19 -13.29 9.54
CA PHE A 201 -4.21 -13.85 10.90
C PHE A 201 -4.90 -12.92 11.90
N LEU A 202 -4.64 -11.61 11.82
CA LEU A 202 -5.34 -10.62 12.65
C LEU A 202 -6.86 -10.74 12.49
N ILE A 203 -7.33 -10.82 11.24
CA ILE A 203 -8.75 -10.92 10.93
C ILE A 203 -9.32 -12.25 11.43
N LEU A 204 -8.60 -13.35 11.21
CA LEU A 204 -9.01 -14.67 11.69
C LEU A 204 -9.15 -14.68 13.22
N ILE A 205 -8.17 -14.14 13.96
CA ILE A 205 -8.23 -13.99 15.42
C ILE A 205 -9.49 -13.19 15.81
N LYS A 206 -9.78 -12.09 15.13
CA LYS A 206 -10.98 -11.27 15.40
C LYS A 206 -12.28 -12.03 15.11
N VAL A 207 -12.33 -12.79 14.02
CA VAL A 207 -13.50 -13.61 13.69
C VAL A 207 -13.71 -14.69 14.75
N LEU A 208 -12.67 -15.43 15.11
CA LEU A 208 -12.74 -16.51 16.11
C LEU A 208 -13.03 -15.98 17.52
N SER A 209 -12.70 -14.73 17.83
CA SER A 209 -13.11 -14.11 19.10
C SER A 209 -14.60 -13.81 19.23
N LYS A 210 -15.35 -13.88 18.13
CA LYS A 210 -16.80 -13.57 18.08
C LYS A 210 -17.67 -14.76 17.70
N GLU A 211 -17.11 -15.75 17.03
CA GLU A 211 -17.81 -16.92 16.50
C GLU A 211 -17.18 -18.21 17.04
N LYS A 212 -17.96 -19.29 17.12
CA LYS A 212 -17.41 -20.62 17.39
C LYS A 212 -16.42 -21.01 16.26
N LEU A 213 -15.39 -21.79 16.60
CA LEU A 213 -14.28 -22.11 15.68
C LEU A 213 -14.75 -22.52 14.28
N VAL A 214 -15.62 -23.52 14.18
CA VAL A 214 -16.12 -24.05 12.90
C VAL A 214 -16.87 -22.96 12.11
N ASN A 215 -17.83 -22.28 12.76
CA ASN A 215 -18.61 -21.22 12.12
C ASN A 215 -17.74 -20.05 11.71
N GLY A 216 -16.75 -19.69 12.52
CA GLY A 216 -15.79 -18.63 12.22
C GLY A 216 -14.94 -18.96 10.99
N ILE A 217 -14.42 -20.17 10.89
CA ILE A 217 -13.65 -20.64 9.71
C ILE A 217 -14.54 -20.67 8.47
N ILE A 218 -15.76 -21.20 8.59
CA ILE A 218 -16.71 -21.23 7.48
C ILE A 218 -17.04 -19.82 7.00
N PHE A 219 -17.32 -18.89 7.91
CA PHE A 219 -17.59 -17.48 7.59
C PHE A 219 -16.39 -16.83 6.88
N PHE A 220 -15.18 -17.13 7.32
CA PHE A 220 -13.94 -16.62 6.75
C PHE A 220 -13.73 -17.10 5.30
N ILE A 221 -13.87 -18.42 5.04
CA ILE A 221 -13.60 -19.02 3.72
C ILE A 221 -14.79 -18.79 2.75
N LYS A 222 -16.04 -18.83 3.21
CA LYS A 222 -17.23 -18.64 2.37
C LYS A 222 -17.44 -17.20 1.91
N ASN A 223 -16.59 -16.25 2.33
CA ASN A 223 -16.69 -14.89 1.83
C ASN A 223 -16.43 -14.86 0.32
N THR A 224 -17.30 -14.19 -0.43
CA THR A 224 -17.26 -14.11 -1.90
C THR A 224 -15.92 -13.62 -2.45
N TYR A 225 -15.19 -12.81 -1.68
CA TYR A 225 -13.91 -12.22 -2.10
C TYR A 225 -12.68 -12.99 -1.60
N PHE A 226 -12.86 -14.10 -0.90
CA PHE A 226 -11.76 -14.97 -0.54
C PHE A 226 -11.10 -15.59 -1.79
N VAL A 227 -11.93 -16.10 -2.71
CA VAL A 227 -11.45 -16.67 -3.99
C VAL A 227 -10.73 -15.63 -4.86
N PRO A 228 -11.26 -14.42 -5.14
CA PRO A 228 -10.51 -13.37 -5.81
C PRO A 228 -9.15 -13.03 -5.15
N MET A 229 -9.08 -12.99 -3.83
CA MET A 229 -7.81 -12.80 -3.13
C MET A 229 -6.81 -13.91 -3.46
N LEU A 230 -7.23 -15.16 -3.40
CA LEU A 230 -6.38 -16.30 -3.77
C LEU A 230 -5.95 -16.26 -5.24
N ILE A 231 -6.82 -15.82 -6.14
CA ILE A 231 -6.48 -15.64 -7.56
C ILE A 231 -5.33 -14.62 -7.71
N PHE A 232 -5.36 -13.49 -7.00
CA PHE A 232 -4.23 -12.53 -7.03
C PHE A 232 -2.92 -13.16 -6.55
N PHE A 233 -2.95 -13.97 -5.48
CA PHE A 233 -1.77 -14.69 -5.02
C PHE A 233 -1.26 -15.69 -6.06
N ILE A 234 -2.16 -16.47 -6.64
CA ILE A 234 -1.78 -17.46 -7.68
C ILE A 234 -1.17 -16.77 -8.90
N LEU A 235 -1.79 -15.69 -9.38
CA LEU A 235 -1.31 -14.95 -10.55
C LEU A 235 0.08 -14.37 -10.33
N ILE A 236 0.33 -13.76 -9.17
CA ILE A 236 1.66 -13.18 -8.90
C ILE A 236 2.72 -14.26 -8.69
N ILE A 237 2.40 -15.33 -7.96
CA ILE A 237 3.30 -16.48 -7.80
C ILE A 237 3.62 -17.11 -9.17
N SER A 238 2.61 -17.28 -10.04
CA SER A 238 2.82 -17.78 -11.40
C SER A 238 3.73 -16.84 -12.20
N SER A 239 3.56 -15.52 -12.05
CA SER A 239 4.41 -14.54 -12.74
C SER A 239 5.87 -14.62 -12.30
N TYR A 240 6.13 -14.78 -10.99
CA TYR A 240 7.50 -15.04 -10.48
C TYR A 240 8.06 -16.34 -11.04
N PHE A 241 7.29 -17.43 -10.98
CA PHE A 241 7.71 -18.72 -11.47
C PHE A 241 8.08 -18.69 -12.96
N LEU A 242 7.22 -18.10 -13.79
CA LEU A 242 7.44 -17.99 -15.23
C LEU A 242 8.63 -17.07 -15.58
N SER A 243 8.92 -16.08 -14.75
CA SER A 243 10.03 -15.15 -14.96
C SER A 243 11.38 -15.68 -14.46
N THR A 244 11.40 -16.41 -13.35
CA THR A 244 12.65 -16.75 -12.62
C THR A 244 12.79 -18.21 -12.23
N GLY A 245 11.74 -19.04 -12.34
CA GLY A 245 11.73 -20.40 -11.76
C GLY A 245 11.47 -20.45 -10.25
N CYS A 246 11.20 -19.29 -9.58
CA CYS A 246 10.93 -19.23 -8.15
C CYS A 246 9.45 -18.90 -7.89
N LEU A 247 8.83 -19.49 -6.87
CA LEU A 247 7.45 -19.12 -6.47
C LEU A 247 7.40 -17.75 -5.82
N ILE A 248 8.42 -17.38 -5.06
CA ILE A 248 8.57 -16.05 -4.45
C ILE A 248 10.03 -15.62 -4.64
N TYR A 249 10.27 -14.63 -5.48
CA TYR A 249 11.61 -14.10 -5.70
C TYR A 249 11.87 -12.90 -4.78
N PRO A 250 13.04 -12.78 -4.11
CA PRO A 250 14.27 -13.58 -4.20
C PRO A 250 14.45 -14.63 -3.06
N VAL A 251 13.45 -15.42 -2.78
CA VAL A 251 13.47 -16.42 -1.70
C VAL A 251 13.98 -17.77 -2.24
N SER A 252 15.27 -18.06 -2.07
CA SER A 252 16.00 -19.16 -2.75
C SER A 252 15.41 -20.54 -2.52
N PHE A 253 14.85 -20.86 -1.34
CA PHE A 253 14.25 -22.17 -1.08
C PHE A 253 12.94 -22.41 -1.85
N THR A 254 12.34 -21.37 -2.45
CA THR A 254 11.15 -21.47 -3.31
C THR A 254 11.49 -21.64 -4.79
N CYS A 255 12.79 -21.75 -5.14
CA CYS A 255 13.28 -21.77 -6.51
C CYS A 255 13.57 -23.18 -6.99
N PHE A 256 13.20 -23.47 -8.24
CA PHE A 256 13.39 -24.74 -8.93
C PHE A 256 14.40 -24.55 -10.07
N GLU A 257 15.57 -25.19 -9.99
CA GLU A 257 16.65 -25.04 -10.98
C GLU A 257 16.53 -25.96 -12.20
N ASN A 258 15.54 -26.86 -12.20
CA ASN A 258 15.41 -27.91 -13.23
C ASN A 258 14.81 -27.43 -14.56
N PHE A 259 14.41 -26.17 -14.63
CA PHE A 259 13.80 -25.58 -15.84
C PHE A 259 14.82 -24.74 -16.60
N SER A 260 14.76 -24.79 -17.94
CA SER A 260 15.68 -24.04 -18.82
C SER A 260 15.63 -22.52 -18.65
N TRP A 261 14.53 -22.00 -18.06
CA TRP A 261 14.35 -20.56 -17.80
C TRP A 261 14.62 -20.16 -16.34
N SER A 262 15.02 -21.09 -15.49
CA SER A 262 15.24 -20.80 -14.07
C SER A 262 16.54 -20.05 -13.84
N VAL A 263 16.49 -19.06 -12.99
CA VAL A 263 17.67 -18.39 -12.45
C VAL A 263 18.33 -19.32 -11.42
N SER A 264 19.65 -19.36 -11.36
CA SER A 264 20.37 -20.20 -10.41
C SER A 264 20.13 -19.76 -8.96
N LYS A 265 20.07 -20.70 -8.02
CA LYS A 265 19.91 -20.38 -6.59
C LYS A 265 21.04 -19.49 -6.05
N ILE A 266 22.24 -19.63 -6.60
CA ILE A 266 23.39 -18.80 -6.23
C ILE A 266 23.08 -17.34 -6.54
N GLU A 267 22.67 -17.03 -7.77
CA GLU A 267 22.30 -15.67 -8.17
C GLU A 267 21.11 -15.12 -7.34
N VAL A 268 20.15 -15.98 -6.98
CA VAL A 268 19.02 -15.57 -6.13
C VAL A 268 19.50 -15.15 -4.75
N VAL A 269 20.40 -15.91 -4.13
CA VAL A 269 21.00 -15.59 -2.82
C VAL A 269 21.84 -14.32 -2.91
N GLU A 270 22.67 -14.19 -3.92
CA GLU A 270 23.50 -12.99 -4.13
C GLU A 270 22.65 -11.73 -4.27
N LEU A 271 21.57 -11.79 -5.05
CA LEU A 271 20.68 -10.64 -5.23
C LEU A 271 19.88 -10.33 -3.97
N ASN A 272 19.43 -11.33 -3.22
CA ASN A 272 18.79 -11.11 -1.91
C ASN A 272 19.74 -10.38 -0.95
N ASN A 273 20.98 -10.84 -0.86
CA ASN A 273 22.01 -10.20 -0.04
C ASN A 273 22.27 -8.76 -0.53
N TRP A 274 22.29 -8.54 -1.84
CA TRP A 274 22.46 -7.21 -2.42
C TRP A 274 21.31 -6.26 -2.03
N TYR A 275 20.05 -6.67 -2.08
CA TYR A 275 18.91 -5.83 -1.65
C TYR A 275 19.00 -5.46 -0.17
N GLU A 276 19.41 -6.41 0.65
CA GLU A 276 19.63 -6.20 2.08
C GLU A 276 20.76 -5.22 2.34
N GLN A 277 21.93 -5.44 1.71
CA GLN A 277 23.08 -4.55 1.79
C GLN A 277 22.73 -3.13 1.33
N TRP A 278 22.12 -3.01 0.16
CA TRP A 278 21.72 -1.72 -0.40
C TRP A 278 20.81 -0.93 0.55
N SER A 279 19.80 -1.58 1.12
CA SER A 279 18.85 -0.92 2.04
C SER A 279 19.50 -0.53 3.37
N LYS A 280 20.41 -1.36 3.88
CA LYS A 280 21.17 -1.13 5.13
C LYS A 280 22.29 -0.11 4.97
N ALA A 281 22.84 0.04 3.77
CA ALA A 281 23.96 0.95 3.49
C ALA A 281 23.52 2.36 3.01
N GLY A 282 22.27 2.73 3.23
CA GLY A 282 21.77 4.07 2.92
C GLY A 282 20.89 4.16 1.68
N ALA A 283 20.55 3.04 1.05
CA ALA A 283 19.65 2.95 -0.10
C ALA A 283 19.98 3.93 -1.23
N GLY A 284 21.26 4.14 -1.47
CA GLY A 284 21.81 5.02 -2.51
C GLY A 284 22.57 4.25 -3.58
N PRO A 285 22.79 4.84 -4.77
CA PRO A 285 23.51 4.19 -5.87
C PRO A 285 24.99 3.95 -5.57
N ASP A 286 25.59 4.79 -4.73
CA ASP A 286 27.05 4.82 -4.48
C ASP A 286 27.44 4.16 -3.16
N TYR A 287 26.61 3.24 -2.62
CA TYR A 287 27.00 2.52 -1.40
C TYR A 287 28.24 1.64 -1.62
N ARG A 288 29.09 1.59 -0.61
CA ARG A 288 30.29 0.75 -0.59
C ARG A 288 30.39 0.03 0.74
N ILE A 289 30.68 -1.24 0.69
CA ILE A 289 30.82 -2.12 1.84
C ILE A 289 32.00 -3.05 1.62
N ASP A 290 32.96 -3.05 2.56
CA ASP A 290 34.17 -3.85 2.44
C ASP A 290 33.88 -5.34 2.66
N ASN A 291 33.14 -5.70 3.73
CA ASN A 291 32.77 -7.07 4.07
C ASN A 291 31.24 -7.24 4.08
N PRO A 292 30.61 -7.48 2.91
CA PRO A 292 29.15 -7.43 2.78
C PRO A 292 28.39 -8.37 3.74
N LEU A 293 28.83 -9.62 3.90
CA LEU A 293 28.13 -10.61 4.74
C LEU A 293 28.25 -10.30 6.25
N GLU A 294 29.42 -9.84 6.68
CA GLU A 294 29.64 -9.40 8.05
C GLU A 294 28.82 -8.13 8.35
N TYR A 295 28.79 -7.20 7.39
CA TYR A 295 28.03 -5.95 7.49
C TYR A 295 26.53 -6.18 7.72
N ILE A 296 25.88 -7.05 6.97
CA ILE A 296 24.43 -7.31 7.10
C ILE A 296 24.09 -8.15 8.32
N SER A 297 25.08 -8.82 8.93
CA SER A 297 24.84 -9.69 10.08
C SER A 297 24.46 -8.90 11.34
N GLY A 298 23.41 -9.38 12.03
CA GLY A 298 22.93 -8.75 13.25
C GLY A 298 22.61 -7.26 13.08
N PHE A 299 23.24 -6.39 13.90
CA PHE A 299 23.05 -4.94 13.89
C PHE A 299 24.32 -4.15 13.52
N ASN A 300 25.31 -4.80 12.90
CA ASN A 300 26.59 -4.17 12.53
C ASN A 300 26.41 -2.95 11.60
N TRP A 301 25.39 -2.96 10.79
CA TRP A 301 25.04 -1.94 9.81
C TRP A 301 24.37 -0.68 10.40
N VAL A 302 23.86 -0.75 11.64
CA VAL A 302 22.97 0.31 12.21
C VAL A 302 23.68 1.65 12.31
N GLY A 303 24.95 1.70 12.74
CA GLY A 303 25.70 2.96 12.83
C GLY A 303 25.80 3.65 11.48
N ASN A 304 26.22 2.92 10.45
CA ASN A 304 26.31 3.46 9.10
C ASN A 304 24.94 3.85 8.51
N TRP A 305 23.88 3.07 8.79
CA TRP A 305 22.52 3.41 8.36
C TRP A 305 22.01 4.70 9.00
N ILE A 306 22.32 4.95 10.27
CA ILE A 306 21.97 6.19 10.95
C ILE A 306 22.63 7.39 10.24
N ASP A 307 23.91 7.29 9.95
CA ASP A 307 24.65 8.38 9.32
C ASP A 307 24.25 8.61 7.86
N LYS A 308 24.10 7.55 7.08
CA LYS A 308 23.85 7.62 5.63
C LYS A 308 22.39 7.78 5.25
N TYR A 309 21.47 7.16 6.01
CA TYR A 309 20.06 7.10 5.63
C TYR A 309 19.14 7.81 6.61
N PHE A 310 19.32 7.59 7.93
CA PHE A 310 18.42 8.20 8.91
C PHE A 310 18.48 9.72 8.85
N PHE A 311 19.65 10.33 8.97
CA PHE A 311 19.79 11.80 8.94
C PHE A 311 19.50 12.42 7.56
N ASN A 312 19.63 11.68 6.48
CA ASN A 312 19.40 12.20 5.12
C ASN A 312 17.98 11.98 4.59
N LYS A 313 17.25 10.95 5.08
CA LYS A 313 15.95 10.57 4.52
C LYS A 313 14.87 10.43 5.58
N VAL A 314 15.17 9.67 6.67
CA VAL A 314 14.16 9.36 7.68
C VAL A 314 13.87 10.58 8.56
N SER A 315 14.88 11.35 8.94
CA SER A 315 14.73 12.59 9.72
C SER A 315 13.88 13.62 8.98
N ASP A 316 14.16 13.87 7.70
CA ASP A 316 13.38 14.81 6.88
C ASP A 316 11.93 14.36 6.74
N PHE A 317 11.72 13.06 6.54
CA PHE A 317 10.41 12.45 6.51
C PHE A 317 9.66 12.63 7.84
N LEU A 318 10.30 12.35 8.97
CA LEU A 318 9.68 12.52 10.30
C LEU A 318 9.41 14.00 10.63
N LEU A 319 10.29 14.91 10.23
CA LEU A 319 10.06 16.36 10.33
C LEU A 319 8.86 16.80 9.49
N GLY A 320 8.74 16.29 8.28
CA GLY A 320 7.57 16.54 7.43
C GLY A 320 6.26 16.06 8.06
N ILE A 321 6.27 14.86 8.68
CA ILE A 321 5.11 14.36 9.44
C ILE A 321 4.85 15.26 10.65
N LEU A 322 5.86 15.63 11.41
CA LEU A 322 5.69 16.49 12.59
C LEU A 322 5.04 17.82 12.20
N MET A 323 5.51 18.46 11.13
CA MET A 323 4.91 19.70 10.61
C MET A 323 3.45 19.51 10.21
N LEU A 324 3.12 18.42 9.50
CA LEU A 324 1.74 18.08 9.16
C LEU A 324 0.88 17.93 10.43
N LEU A 325 1.36 17.23 11.44
CA LEU A 325 0.64 17.04 12.70
C LEU A 325 0.44 18.36 13.47
N ILE A 326 1.45 19.24 13.48
CA ILE A 326 1.35 20.57 14.09
C ILE A 326 0.27 21.38 13.39
N VAL A 327 0.29 21.46 12.06
CA VAL A 327 -0.71 22.18 11.26
C VAL A 327 -2.12 21.64 11.55
N VAL A 328 -2.32 20.32 11.47
CA VAL A 328 -3.63 19.73 11.74
C VAL A 328 -4.07 19.98 13.20
N ASN A 329 -3.13 19.90 14.15
CA ASN A 329 -3.42 20.17 15.55
C ASN A 329 -3.90 21.62 15.77
N THR A 330 -3.26 22.63 15.15
CA THR A 330 -3.68 24.04 15.30
C THR A 330 -5.11 24.29 14.82
N PHE A 331 -5.55 23.58 13.79
CA PHE A 331 -6.91 23.72 13.24
C PHE A 331 -7.98 22.92 13.99
N LEU A 332 -7.65 21.76 14.54
CA LEU A 332 -8.64 20.80 15.06
C LEU A 332 -8.60 20.62 16.58
N PHE A 333 -7.55 21.04 17.26
CA PHE A 333 -7.41 20.84 18.71
C PHE A 333 -8.34 21.76 19.52
N SER A 334 -8.83 21.24 20.64
CA SER A 334 -9.57 21.98 21.67
C SER A 334 -8.97 21.65 23.03
N SER A 335 -8.91 22.62 23.92
CA SER A 335 -8.45 22.41 25.30
C SER A 335 -9.41 21.56 26.14
N LYS A 336 -10.67 21.42 25.72
CA LYS A 336 -11.69 20.64 26.45
C LYS A 336 -11.56 19.16 26.13
N LYS A 337 -11.23 18.37 27.15
CA LYS A 337 -11.16 16.89 27.03
C LYS A 337 -12.57 16.30 26.97
N LYS A 338 -12.78 15.37 26.03
CA LYS A 338 -13.99 14.54 25.92
C LYS A 338 -13.73 13.18 26.54
N ILE A 339 -14.67 12.66 27.29
CA ILE A 339 -14.60 11.27 27.79
C ILE A 339 -14.99 10.36 26.65
N ILE A 340 -14.04 9.56 26.16
CA ILE A 340 -14.23 8.64 25.04
C ILE A 340 -13.72 7.26 25.46
N SER A 341 -14.49 6.21 25.16
CA SER A 341 -14.02 4.84 25.29
C SER A 341 -12.87 4.56 24.31
N PHE A 342 -11.79 3.98 24.81
CA PHE A 342 -10.67 3.59 23.96
C PHE A 342 -11.07 2.43 23.05
N PRO A 343 -10.82 2.55 21.73
CA PRO A 343 -11.07 1.47 20.80
C PRO A 343 -10.12 0.29 21.02
N ASN A 344 -10.56 -0.90 20.65
CA ASN A 344 -9.69 -2.07 20.70
C ASN A 344 -8.74 -2.09 19.50
N ILE A 345 -7.57 -1.44 19.65
CA ILE A 345 -6.54 -1.36 18.60
C ILE A 345 -5.28 -2.18 18.93
N LYS A 346 -5.21 -2.80 20.12
CA LYS A 346 -3.99 -3.48 20.59
C LYS A 346 -3.47 -4.48 19.57
N LEU A 347 -4.36 -5.34 19.06
CA LEU A 347 -3.99 -6.37 18.09
C LEU A 347 -3.40 -5.76 16.81
N LEU A 348 -4.01 -4.72 16.26
CA LEU A 348 -3.50 -4.05 15.06
C LEU A 348 -2.13 -3.43 15.31
N ILE A 349 -1.94 -2.74 16.42
CA ILE A 349 -0.65 -2.14 16.79
C ILE A 349 0.43 -3.22 16.94
N THR A 350 0.11 -4.36 17.56
CA THR A 350 1.06 -5.48 17.67
C THR A 350 1.51 -5.95 16.29
N PHE A 351 0.60 -6.15 15.32
CA PHE A 351 0.97 -6.57 13.97
C PHE A 351 1.77 -5.48 13.23
N LEU A 352 1.42 -4.21 13.40
CA LEU A 352 2.20 -3.11 12.82
C LEU A 352 3.62 -3.01 13.42
N ILE A 353 3.79 -3.28 14.71
CA ILE A 353 5.11 -3.32 15.36
C ILE A 353 5.93 -4.51 14.85
N ILE A 354 5.31 -5.68 14.67
CA ILE A 354 6.00 -6.86 14.08
C ILE A 354 6.48 -6.52 12.67
N LEU A 355 5.64 -5.93 11.83
CA LEU A 355 6.02 -5.49 10.49
C LEU A 355 7.09 -4.39 10.50
N LEU A 356 7.05 -3.47 11.48
CA LEU A 356 8.07 -2.43 11.64
C LEU A 356 9.42 -3.03 12.00
N PHE A 357 9.44 -4.03 12.90
CA PHE A 357 10.66 -4.72 13.29
C PHE A 357 11.25 -5.52 12.12
N GLU A 358 10.42 -6.26 11.39
CA GLU A 358 10.82 -7.00 10.20
C GLU A 358 11.40 -6.05 9.13
N TRP A 359 10.69 -4.96 8.82
CA TRP A 359 11.15 -3.93 7.89
C TRP A 359 12.50 -3.34 8.31
N PHE A 360 12.67 -2.98 9.59
CA PHE A 360 13.90 -2.39 10.10
C PHE A 360 15.06 -3.37 10.04
N TYR A 361 14.83 -4.62 10.43
CA TYR A 361 15.89 -5.63 10.51
C TYR A 361 16.40 -6.09 9.14
N ASN A 362 15.50 -6.28 8.17
CA ASN A 362 15.87 -6.84 6.87
C ASN A 362 16.08 -5.76 5.79
N HIS A 363 15.15 -4.81 5.65
CA HIS A 363 15.16 -3.87 4.53
C HIS A 363 14.78 -2.44 4.96
N PRO A 364 15.61 -1.74 5.76
CA PRO A 364 15.25 -0.47 6.40
C PRO A 364 15.26 0.74 5.45
N ALA A 365 14.81 0.57 4.21
CA ALA A 365 14.55 1.64 3.27
C ALA A 365 13.07 2.02 3.26
N LEU A 366 12.73 3.31 3.41
CA LEU A 366 11.36 3.80 3.50
C LEU A 366 10.47 3.37 2.32
N ARG A 367 11.08 3.22 1.12
CA ARG A 367 10.35 2.74 -0.07
C ARG A 367 9.80 1.31 0.08
N TYR A 368 10.42 0.48 0.90
CA TYR A 368 9.99 -0.90 1.15
C TYR A 368 8.90 -1.02 2.24
N GLY A 369 7.96 -0.07 2.26
CA GLY A 369 6.81 -0.09 3.18
C GLY A 369 6.98 0.78 4.43
N GLY A 370 8.19 1.28 4.72
CA GLY A 370 8.46 2.08 5.90
C GLY A 370 7.58 3.32 6.04
N TYR A 371 7.28 4.01 4.93
CA TYR A 371 6.35 5.14 4.95
C TYR A 371 4.98 4.74 5.50
N ALA A 372 4.38 3.67 4.99
CA ALA A 372 3.03 3.25 5.37
C ALA A 372 2.98 2.73 6.81
N ILE A 373 4.00 1.96 7.26
CA ILE A 373 4.04 1.39 8.62
C ILE A 373 4.20 2.50 9.66
N ILE A 374 5.23 3.35 9.51
CA ILE A 374 5.57 4.41 10.47
C ILE A 374 4.40 5.40 10.57
N VAL A 375 3.89 5.87 9.42
CA VAL A 375 2.78 6.81 9.39
C VAL A 375 1.52 6.22 9.99
N SER A 376 1.20 4.94 9.71
CA SER A 376 0.02 4.29 10.28
C SER A 376 0.07 4.27 11.80
N ILE A 377 1.22 3.93 12.40
CA ILE A 377 1.39 3.93 13.85
C ILE A 377 1.22 5.35 14.41
N ILE A 378 1.94 6.33 13.87
CA ILE A 378 1.90 7.72 14.33
C ILE A 378 0.47 8.30 14.20
N PHE A 379 -0.18 8.07 13.05
CA PHE A 379 -1.50 8.62 12.79
C PHE A 379 -2.60 7.97 13.62
N ILE A 380 -2.50 6.68 13.95
CA ILE A 380 -3.45 6.03 14.87
C ILE A 380 -3.42 6.73 16.23
N PHE A 381 -2.24 6.89 16.85
CA PHE A 381 -2.11 7.53 18.16
C PHE A 381 -2.52 9.02 18.12
N PHE A 382 -2.08 9.74 17.11
CA PHE A 382 -2.45 11.15 16.97
C PHE A 382 -3.95 11.35 16.73
N SER A 383 -4.58 10.48 15.97
CA SER A 383 -6.03 10.49 15.73
C SER A 383 -6.85 10.21 16.99
N LEU A 384 -6.37 9.31 17.85
CA LEU A 384 -6.97 9.08 19.17
C LEU A 384 -6.87 10.32 20.05
N ARG A 385 -5.70 10.99 20.07
CA ARG A 385 -5.51 12.26 20.78
C ARG A 385 -6.46 13.32 20.26
N LEU A 386 -6.53 13.54 18.94
CA LEU A 386 -7.46 14.50 18.35
C LEU A 386 -8.91 14.17 18.71
N ASN A 387 -9.29 12.90 18.68
CA ASN A 387 -10.64 12.48 19.04
C ASN A 387 -10.99 12.86 20.49
N SER A 388 -10.02 12.75 21.41
CA SER A 388 -10.21 13.13 22.82
C SER A 388 -10.26 14.64 23.08
N TYR A 389 -9.62 15.44 22.21
CA TYR A 389 -9.46 16.89 22.39
C TYR A 389 -9.98 17.72 21.20
N SER A 390 -10.76 17.13 20.30
CA SER A 390 -11.24 17.84 19.10
C SER A 390 -12.32 18.86 19.42
N LEU A 391 -12.42 19.87 18.54
CA LEU A 391 -13.51 20.82 18.50
C LEU A 391 -14.87 20.10 18.36
N ASP A 392 -15.93 20.76 18.80
CA ASP A 392 -17.28 20.25 18.56
C ASP A 392 -17.60 20.20 17.06
N ASN A 393 -18.41 19.23 16.67
CA ASN A 393 -18.75 18.96 15.26
C ASN A 393 -19.29 20.21 14.52
N VAL A 394 -19.98 21.11 15.23
CA VAL A 394 -20.50 22.37 14.68
C VAL A 394 -19.36 23.32 14.29
N LYS A 395 -18.33 23.43 15.15
CA LYS A 395 -17.16 24.29 14.90
C LYS A 395 -16.27 23.72 13.78
N ILE A 396 -16.14 22.38 13.72
CA ILE A 396 -15.43 21.72 12.62
C ILE A 396 -16.14 22.01 11.30
N LYS A 397 -17.46 21.83 11.24
CA LYS A 397 -18.23 22.12 10.04
C LYS A 397 -18.04 23.57 9.55
N LYS A 398 -18.03 24.55 10.46
CA LYS A 398 -17.81 25.97 10.11
C LYS A 398 -16.40 26.28 9.59
N ARG A 399 -15.40 25.42 9.84
CA ARG A 399 -14.01 25.61 9.36
C ARG A 399 -13.71 24.91 8.04
N PHE A 400 -14.52 23.90 7.68
CA PHE A 400 -14.33 23.09 6.46
C PHE A 400 -15.39 23.33 5.37
N ILE A 401 -16.40 24.13 5.64
CA ILE A 401 -17.44 24.58 4.72
C ILE A 401 -17.46 26.12 4.74
#